data_4faa7399541a240326520f4e7cacc2ad
#
_entry.id   4faa7399541a240326520f4e7cacc2ad
#
_cell.length_a   1.000
_cell.length_b   1.000
_cell.length_c   1.000
_cell.angle_alpha   90.00
_cell.angle_beta   90.00
_cell.angle_gamma   90.00
#
_symmetry.space_group_name_H-M   'P 1'
#
loop_
_entity.id
_entity.type
_entity.pdbx_description
1 polymer ?
#
loop_
_entity_poly.entity_id
_entity_poly.type
_entity_poly.pdbx_seq_one_letter_code
_entity_poly.pdbx_strand_id
1 'polypeptide(L)'
;ITSTTIYKVPATNKSESRILRNTNNLMNKAYADYYSPYAVGIKTGSTDNAGRCVISKGTGNGYNYLCVIMNAPMKNIDDDEPLENCAFVDCRRMFNWVFNHIELKSIASPTQIITEVPLKLSFRTDHISLVPGEEVLALIPTGSDAGSVLIEPVPETVPKSVDAPVKRGQEICEARVLYAGEEIARIKLVANEDVSRNVLLFLGAIIKKTASSTVFKIIASIAAFLIVGYIALFVIENYKRRQRRKLKLVNPGVKDNEYTDKKRKKKK
;
A
#
# COMPACT_ATOMS: atom_id res chain seq x y z
N ILE A 1 25.11 -30.03 1.23
CA ILE A 1 24.99 -31.47 0.88
C ILE A 1 24.38 -31.62 -0.50
N THR A 2 23.21 -31.07 -0.76
CA THR A 2 22.49 -31.27 -2.03
C THR A 2 23.17 -30.68 -3.26
N SER A 3 24.03 -29.67 -3.10
CA SER A 3 24.80 -28.99 -4.14
C SER A 3 26.20 -29.58 -4.37
N THR A 4 26.56 -30.62 -3.61
CA THR A 4 27.89 -31.27 -3.75
C THR A 4 27.78 -32.43 -4.70
N THR A 5 28.57 -32.43 -5.78
CA THR A 5 28.59 -33.50 -6.80
C THR A 5 29.28 -34.78 -6.32
N ILE A 6 30.39 -34.63 -5.61
CA ILE A 6 31.19 -35.76 -5.09
C ILE A 6 31.63 -35.41 -3.66
N TYR A 7 31.45 -36.34 -2.74
CA TYR A 7 31.94 -36.23 -1.39
C TYR A 7 32.71 -37.47 -0.96
N LYS A 8 33.94 -37.27 -0.47
CA LYS A 8 34.76 -38.36 0.07
C LYS A 8 34.55 -38.46 1.56
N VAL A 9 33.90 -39.54 2.00
CA VAL A 9 33.78 -39.89 3.42
C VAL A 9 35.12 -40.42 3.88
N PRO A 10 35.76 -39.83 4.91
CA PRO A 10 37.04 -40.35 5.40
C PRO A 10 36.87 -41.74 6.05
N ALA A 11 37.95 -42.49 6.17
CA ALA A 11 37.99 -43.74 6.87
C ALA A 11 37.69 -43.52 8.37
N THR A 12 37.02 -44.46 8.99
CA THR A 12 36.77 -44.53 10.41
C THR A 12 37.33 -45.80 11.01
N ASN A 13 37.23 -45.99 12.32
CA ASN A 13 37.62 -47.25 12.96
C ASN A 13 36.77 -48.47 12.57
N LYS A 14 35.67 -48.24 11.81
CA LYS A 14 34.71 -49.30 11.43
C LYS A 14 34.51 -49.43 9.92
N SER A 15 35.03 -48.51 9.11
CA SER A 15 34.84 -48.50 7.65
C SER A 15 35.99 -47.80 6.94
N GLU A 16 36.34 -48.29 5.76
CA GLU A 16 37.27 -47.63 4.87
C GLU A 16 36.68 -46.35 4.28
N SER A 17 37.53 -45.52 3.69
CA SER A 17 37.10 -44.32 2.97
C SER A 17 36.22 -44.71 1.78
N ARG A 18 35.14 -43.94 1.56
CA ARG A 18 34.24 -44.15 0.42
C ARG A 18 33.88 -42.83 -0.29
N ILE A 19 33.57 -42.93 -1.55
CA ILE A 19 33.16 -41.82 -2.37
C ILE A 19 31.64 -41.89 -2.55
N LEU A 20 30.93 -40.82 -2.14
CA LEU A 20 29.54 -40.63 -2.44
C LEU A 20 29.41 -39.72 -3.66
N ARG A 21 28.58 -40.12 -4.60
CA ARG A 21 28.28 -39.35 -5.82
C ARG A 21 26.82 -38.88 -5.74
N ASN A 22 26.58 -37.63 -6.11
CA ASN A 22 25.23 -37.10 -6.21
C ASN A 22 24.52 -37.74 -7.42
N THR A 23 23.29 -38.14 -7.23
CA THR A 23 22.47 -38.74 -8.30
C THR A 23 21.91 -37.71 -9.28
N ASN A 24 22.01 -36.42 -8.97
CA ASN A 24 21.57 -35.33 -9.86
C ASN A 24 22.62 -35.03 -10.92
N ASN A 25 22.50 -35.66 -12.10
CA ASN A 25 23.42 -35.48 -13.21
C ASN A 25 23.35 -34.09 -13.85
N LEU A 26 22.35 -33.28 -13.56
CA LEU A 26 22.34 -31.87 -14.03
C LEU A 26 23.53 -31.06 -13.52
N MET A 27 24.14 -31.44 -12.40
CA MET A 27 25.30 -30.77 -11.82
C MET A 27 26.64 -31.36 -12.27
N ASN A 28 26.63 -32.50 -12.93
CA ASN A 28 27.85 -33.25 -13.25
C ASN A 28 28.28 -33.05 -14.70
N LYS A 29 29.36 -32.34 -14.91
CA LYS A 29 29.92 -32.05 -16.25
C LYS A 29 30.31 -33.31 -17.07
N ALA A 30 30.48 -34.46 -16.40
CA ALA A 30 30.78 -35.72 -17.12
C ALA A 30 29.54 -36.24 -17.89
N TYR A 31 28.36 -35.79 -17.59
CA TYR A 31 27.12 -36.12 -18.30
C TYR A 31 26.68 -34.93 -19.16
N ALA A 32 27.37 -34.70 -20.28
CA ALA A 32 27.17 -33.53 -21.16
C ALA A 32 25.71 -33.35 -21.61
N ASP A 33 25.00 -34.47 -21.85
CA ASP A 33 23.60 -34.46 -22.28
C ASP A 33 22.61 -33.93 -21.24
N TYR A 34 22.98 -34.05 -19.95
CA TYR A 34 22.15 -33.59 -18.82
C TYR A 34 22.68 -32.33 -18.18
N TYR A 35 23.97 -32.06 -18.27
CA TYR A 35 24.61 -30.97 -17.55
C TYR A 35 23.95 -29.60 -17.84
N SER A 36 23.62 -28.88 -16.77
CA SER A 36 23.21 -27.50 -16.83
C SER A 36 24.10 -26.62 -15.95
N PRO A 37 24.70 -25.56 -16.49
CA PRO A 37 25.52 -24.63 -15.72
C PRO A 37 24.77 -23.91 -14.64
N TYR A 38 23.46 -23.89 -14.73
CA TYR A 38 22.55 -23.22 -13.77
C TYR A 38 22.15 -24.12 -12.60
N ALA A 39 22.22 -25.44 -12.73
CA ALA A 39 21.69 -26.39 -11.75
C ALA A 39 22.48 -26.45 -10.44
N VAL A 40 21.78 -26.32 -9.29
CA VAL A 40 22.34 -26.38 -7.93
C VAL A 40 21.48 -27.28 -7.06
N GLY A 41 21.74 -28.59 -7.06
CA GLY A 41 20.96 -29.57 -6.30
C GLY A 41 19.64 -29.86 -7.01
N ILE A 42 18.60 -30.45 -6.42
CA ILE A 42 18.36 -30.70 -4.97
C ILE A 42 18.20 -32.19 -4.73
N LYS A 43 17.20 -32.85 -5.38
CA LYS A 43 16.85 -34.24 -5.16
C LYS A 43 16.33 -34.91 -6.42
N THR A 44 16.70 -36.16 -6.61
CA THR A 44 16.18 -37.06 -7.65
C THR A 44 15.36 -38.19 -7.03
N GLY A 45 14.47 -38.77 -7.79
CA GLY A 45 13.70 -39.95 -7.40
C GLY A 45 13.30 -40.74 -8.64
N SER A 46 13.16 -42.07 -8.48
CA SER A 46 12.66 -42.94 -9.52
C SER A 46 12.01 -44.17 -8.90
N THR A 47 10.81 -44.48 -9.29
CA THR A 47 10.11 -45.75 -9.01
C THR A 47 9.25 -46.11 -10.22
N ASP A 48 8.89 -47.36 -10.38
CA ASP A 48 8.07 -47.82 -11.51
C ASP A 48 6.73 -47.09 -11.59
N ASN A 49 6.13 -46.77 -10.44
CA ASN A 49 4.86 -46.08 -10.39
C ASN A 49 4.97 -44.56 -10.53
N ALA A 50 6.07 -43.96 -10.06
CA ALA A 50 6.24 -42.48 -10.07
C ALA A 50 7.06 -41.98 -11.26
N GLY A 51 7.57 -42.87 -12.10
CA GLY A 51 8.49 -42.49 -13.17
C GLY A 51 9.80 -41.88 -12.65
N ARG A 52 10.50 -41.16 -13.47
CA ARG A 52 11.69 -40.38 -13.11
C ARG A 52 11.27 -38.98 -12.63
N CYS A 53 11.81 -38.58 -11.49
CA CYS A 53 11.50 -37.29 -10.89
C CYS A 53 12.78 -36.53 -10.56
N VAL A 54 12.76 -35.20 -10.70
CA VAL A 54 13.81 -34.31 -10.26
C VAL A 54 13.25 -33.01 -9.72
N ILE A 55 13.81 -32.57 -8.59
CA ILE A 55 13.65 -31.21 -8.09
C ILE A 55 15.04 -30.59 -8.16
N SER A 56 15.18 -29.48 -8.92
CA SER A 56 16.45 -28.80 -9.08
C SER A 56 16.24 -27.29 -8.94
N LYS A 57 17.17 -26.62 -8.28
CA LYS A 57 17.27 -25.17 -8.25
C LYS A 57 18.17 -24.71 -9.39
N GLY A 58 17.71 -23.79 -10.21
CA GLY A 58 18.51 -23.06 -11.17
C GLY A 58 18.92 -21.72 -10.61
N THR A 59 20.20 -21.35 -10.74
CA THR A 59 20.74 -20.06 -10.27
C THR A 59 21.48 -19.40 -11.43
N GLY A 60 21.16 -18.15 -11.72
CA GLY A 60 21.80 -17.37 -12.78
C GLY A 60 21.26 -15.94 -12.81
N ASN A 61 22.01 -15.00 -13.34
CA ASN A 61 21.61 -13.61 -13.58
C ASN A 61 21.05 -12.88 -12.33
N GLY A 62 21.51 -13.28 -11.11
CA GLY A 62 21.07 -12.65 -9.86
C GLY A 62 19.78 -13.21 -9.26
N TYR A 63 19.12 -14.18 -9.88
CA TYR A 63 17.86 -14.78 -9.39
C TYR A 63 17.85 -16.30 -9.51
N ASN A 64 16.81 -16.92 -8.95
CA ASN A 64 16.73 -18.36 -8.83
C ASN A 64 15.37 -18.88 -9.29
N TYR A 65 15.38 -20.03 -9.95
CA TYR A 65 14.18 -20.79 -10.28
C TYR A 65 14.21 -22.17 -9.64
N LEU A 66 13.02 -22.68 -9.31
CA LEU A 66 12.83 -24.07 -8.90
C LEU A 66 12.16 -24.81 -10.04
N CYS A 67 12.83 -25.86 -10.54
CA CYS A 67 12.28 -26.78 -11.51
C CYS A 67 11.85 -28.07 -10.81
N VAL A 68 10.62 -28.51 -11.04
CA VAL A 68 10.06 -29.75 -10.53
C VAL A 68 9.52 -30.55 -11.70
N ILE A 69 10.16 -31.68 -11.98
CA ILE A 69 9.71 -32.67 -12.97
C ILE A 69 9.25 -33.91 -12.22
N MET A 70 8.08 -34.37 -12.55
CA MET A 70 7.48 -35.58 -11.97
C MET A 70 6.95 -36.48 -13.08
N ASN A 71 6.99 -37.79 -12.84
CA ASN A 71 6.47 -38.80 -13.73
C ASN A 71 7.03 -38.78 -15.16
N ALA A 72 8.31 -38.45 -15.30
CA ALA A 72 8.96 -38.58 -16.61
C ALA A 72 9.13 -40.08 -16.96
N PRO A 73 8.91 -40.45 -18.25
CA PRO A 73 8.92 -41.84 -18.66
C PRO A 73 10.29 -42.52 -18.42
N MET A 74 10.24 -43.79 -18.09
CA MET A 74 11.42 -44.62 -17.85
C MET A 74 11.81 -45.43 -19.07
N LYS A 75 10.86 -45.80 -19.89
CA LYS A 75 11.02 -46.64 -21.07
C LYS A 75 10.24 -46.06 -22.23
N ASN A 76 10.62 -46.38 -23.43
CA ASN A 76 9.84 -46.07 -24.62
C ASN A 76 8.56 -46.92 -24.63
N ILE A 77 7.44 -46.31 -25.05
CA ILE A 77 6.15 -46.97 -25.10
C ILE A 77 6.09 -48.03 -26.19
N ASP A 78 6.84 -47.78 -27.31
CA ASP A 78 6.72 -48.59 -28.50
C ASP A 78 7.61 -49.83 -28.51
N ASP A 79 8.80 -49.78 -27.90
CA ASP A 79 9.82 -50.83 -27.99
C ASP A 79 10.38 -51.31 -26.64
N ASP A 80 9.87 -50.80 -25.54
CA ASP A 80 10.31 -51.10 -24.16
C ASP A 80 11.79 -50.79 -23.87
N GLU A 81 12.46 -50.07 -24.78
CA GLU A 81 13.85 -49.69 -24.61
C GLU A 81 14.01 -48.60 -23.55
N PRO A 82 15.11 -48.64 -22.79
CA PRO A 82 15.37 -47.61 -21.79
C PRO A 82 15.53 -46.24 -22.43
N LEU A 83 14.69 -45.32 -22.09
CA LEU A 83 14.84 -43.93 -22.50
C LEU A 83 15.98 -43.22 -21.77
N GLU A 84 16.54 -42.23 -22.40
CA GLU A 84 17.35 -41.24 -21.70
C GLU A 84 16.56 -40.64 -20.52
N ASN A 85 17.24 -40.02 -19.56
CA ASN A 85 16.57 -39.46 -18.43
C ASN A 85 15.84 -38.16 -18.79
N CYS A 86 14.61 -38.28 -19.31
CA CYS A 86 13.79 -37.15 -19.75
C CYS A 86 13.62 -36.09 -18.65
N ALA A 87 13.59 -36.49 -17.36
CA ALA A 87 13.50 -35.54 -16.25
C ALA A 87 14.69 -34.57 -16.24
N PHE A 88 15.89 -35.05 -16.52
CA PHE A 88 17.08 -34.18 -16.61
C PHE A 88 17.10 -33.36 -17.91
N VAL A 89 16.71 -33.96 -19.03
CA VAL A 89 16.64 -33.27 -20.33
C VAL A 89 15.68 -32.10 -20.27
N ASP A 90 14.47 -32.33 -19.76
CA ASP A 90 13.44 -31.31 -19.65
C ASP A 90 13.84 -30.22 -18.66
N CYS A 91 14.37 -30.59 -17.50
CA CYS A 91 14.86 -29.63 -16.52
C CYS A 91 15.97 -28.72 -17.08
N ARG A 92 16.94 -29.31 -17.85
CA ARG A 92 17.98 -28.56 -18.53
C ARG A 92 17.41 -27.62 -19.58
N ARG A 93 16.44 -28.09 -20.40
CA ARG A 93 15.78 -27.27 -21.42
C ARG A 93 15.03 -26.10 -20.79
N MET A 94 14.30 -26.35 -19.68
CA MET A 94 13.57 -25.30 -18.95
C MET A 94 14.53 -24.26 -18.37
N PHE A 95 15.65 -24.67 -17.75
CA PHE A 95 16.64 -23.72 -17.25
C PHE A 95 17.29 -22.92 -18.40
N ASN A 96 17.67 -23.56 -19.50
CA ASN A 96 18.22 -22.86 -20.66
C ASN A 96 17.20 -21.87 -21.22
N TRP A 97 15.92 -22.26 -21.30
CA TRP A 97 14.87 -21.38 -21.79
C TRP A 97 14.69 -20.18 -20.87
N VAL A 98 14.47 -20.39 -19.56
CA VAL A 98 14.15 -19.31 -18.65
C VAL A 98 15.31 -18.32 -18.49
N PHE A 99 16.56 -18.80 -18.38
CA PHE A 99 17.71 -17.91 -18.21
C PHE A 99 18.14 -17.16 -19.49
N ASN A 100 17.72 -17.63 -20.67
CA ASN A 100 17.99 -16.98 -21.95
C ASN A 100 16.82 -16.12 -22.47
N HIS A 101 15.60 -16.36 -22.00
CA HIS A 101 14.41 -15.70 -22.54
C HIS A 101 13.65 -14.87 -21.52
N ILE A 102 14.00 -14.95 -20.23
CA ILE A 102 13.39 -14.13 -19.17
C ILE A 102 14.51 -13.34 -18.48
N GLU A 103 14.29 -12.05 -18.33
CA GLU A 103 15.21 -11.17 -17.60
C GLU A 103 14.47 -10.41 -16.48
N LEU A 104 15.19 -10.12 -15.40
CA LEU A 104 14.71 -9.23 -14.36
C LEU A 104 15.04 -7.80 -14.77
N LYS A 105 14.03 -7.01 -15.05
CA LYS A 105 14.19 -5.64 -15.53
C LYS A 105 13.53 -4.64 -14.59
N SER A 106 14.20 -3.50 -14.39
CA SER A 106 13.60 -2.36 -13.73
C SER A 106 12.57 -1.72 -14.66
N ILE A 107 11.31 -1.70 -14.23
CA ILE A 107 10.17 -1.21 -15.01
C ILE A 107 9.65 0.13 -14.52
N ALA A 108 9.94 0.49 -13.26
CA ALA A 108 9.69 1.82 -12.73
C ALA A 108 10.65 2.16 -11.59
N SER A 109 11.04 3.41 -11.54
CA SER A 109 11.90 3.94 -10.48
C SER A 109 11.10 4.81 -9.50
N PRO A 110 11.60 5.02 -8.26
CA PRO A 110 10.97 5.93 -7.28
C PRO A 110 10.94 7.41 -7.70
N THR A 111 11.50 7.73 -8.87
CA THR A 111 11.46 9.09 -9.44
C THR A 111 10.43 9.26 -10.54
N GLN A 112 9.83 8.17 -11.01
CA GLN A 112 8.84 8.19 -12.08
C GLN A 112 7.46 8.53 -11.53
N ILE A 113 6.88 9.63 -11.96
CA ILE A 113 5.51 10.01 -11.60
C ILE A 113 4.53 9.06 -12.32
N ILE A 114 3.69 8.38 -11.54
CA ILE A 114 2.67 7.47 -12.04
C ILE A 114 1.31 8.17 -12.14
N THR A 115 0.95 8.95 -11.13
CA THR A 115 -0.33 9.68 -11.09
C THR A 115 -0.23 10.88 -10.17
N GLU A 116 -1.27 11.70 -10.18
CA GLU A 116 -1.42 12.84 -9.28
C GLU A 116 -2.76 12.78 -8.56
N VAL A 117 -2.79 13.23 -7.31
CA VAL A 117 -4.00 13.27 -6.49
C VAL A 117 -4.22 14.69 -5.98
N PRO A 118 -5.47 15.21 -5.99
CA PRO A 118 -5.78 16.54 -5.48
C PRO A 118 -5.36 16.70 -4.01
N LEU A 119 -4.69 17.82 -3.71
CA LEU A 119 -4.20 18.15 -2.38
C LEU A 119 -4.96 19.34 -1.82
N LYS A 120 -5.41 19.23 -0.56
CA LYS A 120 -6.11 20.30 0.16
C LYS A 120 -5.25 20.87 1.28
N LEU A 121 -5.63 22.05 1.78
CA LEU A 121 -5.01 22.73 2.91
C LEU A 121 -3.55 23.16 2.66
N SER A 122 -3.15 23.30 1.39
CA SER A 122 -1.89 23.89 0.96
C SER A 122 -2.16 25.06 -0.01
N PHE A 123 -1.32 26.11 0.05
CA PHE A 123 -1.31 27.19 -0.97
C PHE A 123 -0.21 26.97 -2.02
N ARG A 124 0.75 26.12 -1.71
CA ARG A 124 1.91 25.91 -2.57
C ARG A 124 1.57 25.06 -3.80
N THR A 125 0.75 24.04 -3.60
CA THR A 125 0.31 23.11 -4.64
C THR A 125 -1.10 22.62 -4.34
N ASP A 126 -1.86 22.33 -5.37
CA ASP A 126 -3.21 21.79 -5.33
C ASP A 126 -3.27 20.29 -5.69
N HIS A 127 -2.13 19.72 -6.11
CA HIS A 127 -1.96 18.30 -6.39
C HIS A 127 -0.70 17.78 -5.73
N ILE A 128 -0.64 16.49 -5.49
CA ILE A 128 0.54 15.73 -5.05
C ILE A 128 0.85 14.64 -6.05
N SER A 129 2.08 14.64 -6.58
CA SER A 129 2.56 13.59 -7.49
C SER A 129 2.90 12.34 -6.71
N LEU A 130 2.47 11.19 -7.22
CA LEU A 130 2.72 9.89 -6.62
C LEU A 130 3.72 9.10 -7.46
N VAL A 131 4.68 8.50 -6.76
CA VAL A 131 5.75 7.68 -7.33
C VAL A 131 5.75 6.30 -6.69
N PRO A 132 6.35 5.26 -7.29
CA PRO A 132 6.59 3.99 -6.63
C PRO A 132 7.38 4.17 -5.34
N GLY A 133 6.99 3.47 -4.26
CA GLY A 133 7.69 3.53 -2.97
C GLY A 133 9.09 2.93 -3.00
N GLU A 134 9.33 2.02 -3.95
CA GLU A 134 10.59 1.34 -4.20
C GLU A 134 10.79 1.09 -5.69
N GLU A 135 11.99 0.68 -6.10
CA GLU A 135 12.24 0.26 -7.46
C GLU A 135 11.42 -0.97 -7.81
N VAL A 136 10.67 -0.90 -8.90
CA VAL A 136 9.80 -1.98 -9.35
C VAL A 136 10.54 -2.85 -10.35
N LEU A 137 10.83 -4.08 -9.95
CA LEU A 137 11.47 -5.10 -10.78
C LEU A 137 10.41 -6.10 -11.25
N ALA A 138 10.41 -6.46 -12.51
CA ALA A 138 9.57 -7.52 -13.06
C ALA A 138 10.38 -8.48 -13.92
N LEU A 139 9.95 -9.75 -13.90
CA LEU A 139 10.45 -10.78 -14.81
C LEU A 139 9.67 -10.66 -16.12
N ILE A 140 10.35 -10.23 -17.17
CA ILE A 140 9.76 -10.05 -18.49
C ILE A 140 10.59 -10.77 -19.57
N PRO A 141 10.00 -11.11 -20.71
CA PRO A 141 10.76 -11.69 -21.82
C PRO A 141 11.91 -10.79 -22.25
N THR A 142 13.07 -11.42 -22.53
CA THR A 142 14.26 -10.73 -23.02
C THR A 142 13.93 -9.99 -24.32
N GLY A 143 14.36 -8.74 -24.39
CA GLY A 143 14.09 -7.88 -25.55
C GLY A 143 12.71 -7.17 -25.47
N SER A 144 11.89 -7.40 -24.45
CA SER A 144 10.71 -6.59 -24.21
C SER A 144 11.08 -5.18 -23.79
N ASP A 145 10.37 -4.18 -24.30
CA ASP A 145 10.55 -2.81 -23.84
C ASP A 145 9.89 -2.64 -22.44
N ALA A 146 10.50 -1.83 -21.60
CA ALA A 146 9.90 -1.43 -20.31
C ALA A 146 8.54 -0.75 -20.52
N GLY A 147 8.33 -0.09 -21.66
CA GLY A 147 7.04 0.48 -22.07
C GLY A 147 5.93 -0.55 -22.33
N SER A 148 6.25 -1.85 -22.44
CA SER A 148 5.23 -2.90 -22.53
C SER A 148 4.57 -3.22 -21.19
N VAL A 149 5.12 -2.68 -20.10
CA VAL A 149 4.56 -2.82 -18.75
C VAL A 149 3.79 -1.54 -18.42
N LEU A 150 2.52 -1.69 -18.11
CA LEU A 150 1.65 -0.59 -17.73
C LEU A 150 1.49 -0.56 -16.21
N ILE A 151 1.62 0.61 -15.61
CA ILE A 151 1.38 0.80 -14.17
C ILE A 151 0.14 1.66 -14.02
N GLU A 152 -0.92 1.08 -13.47
CA GLU A 152 -2.22 1.73 -13.28
C GLU A 152 -2.57 1.82 -11.80
N PRO A 153 -2.94 3.02 -11.29
CA PRO A 153 -3.50 3.14 -9.96
C PRO A 153 -4.75 2.29 -9.79
N VAL A 154 -4.89 1.62 -8.66
CA VAL A 154 -6.11 0.85 -8.31
C VAL A 154 -7.20 1.84 -7.90
N PRO A 155 -8.29 2.02 -8.70
CA PRO A 155 -9.25 3.11 -8.51
C PRO A 155 -9.89 3.16 -7.12
N GLU A 156 -10.11 1.99 -6.51
CA GLU A 156 -10.73 1.85 -5.18
C GLU A 156 -9.83 2.37 -4.06
N THR A 157 -8.50 2.41 -4.27
CA THR A 157 -7.51 2.85 -3.28
C THR A 157 -7.13 4.31 -3.43
N VAL A 158 -7.40 4.92 -4.60
CA VAL A 158 -7.07 6.32 -4.86
C VAL A 158 -8.04 7.23 -4.12
N PRO A 159 -7.57 8.03 -3.15
CA PRO A 159 -8.42 8.96 -2.44
C PRO A 159 -8.86 10.11 -3.36
N LYS A 160 -10.09 10.60 -3.20
CA LYS A 160 -10.59 11.77 -3.96
C LYS A 160 -9.75 13.02 -3.73
N SER A 161 -9.10 13.13 -2.58
CA SER A 161 -8.15 14.19 -2.23
C SER A 161 -7.40 13.82 -0.96
N VAL A 162 -6.22 14.36 -0.79
CA VAL A 162 -5.37 14.23 0.40
C VAL A 162 -5.29 15.59 1.10
N ASP A 163 -5.31 15.60 2.42
CA ASP A 163 -5.16 16.83 3.21
C ASP A 163 -3.70 17.01 3.65
N ALA A 164 -3.14 18.20 3.43
CA ALA A 164 -1.82 18.53 3.98
C ALA A 164 -1.85 18.57 5.53
N PRO A 165 -0.76 18.18 6.25
CA PRO A 165 0.57 17.95 5.71
C PRO A 165 0.74 16.53 5.15
N VAL A 166 1.53 16.40 4.09
CA VAL A 166 1.97 15.14 3.50
C VAL A 166 3.49 15.07 3.58
N LYS A 167 4.02 13.93 3.94
CA LYS A 167 5.46 13.69 3.95
C LYS A 167 5.89 12.89 2.75
N ARG A 168 7.07 13.21 2.21
CA ARG A 168 7.70 12.39 1.17
C ARG A 168 7.82 10.93 1.65
N GLY A 169 7.45 9.98 0.79
CA GLY A 169 7.42 8.56 1.13
C GLY A 169 6.17 8.12 1.89
N GLN A 170 5.22 9.01 2.17
CA GLN A 170 3.94 8.63 2.77
C GLN A 170 3.10 7.84 1.75
N GLU A 171 2.67 6.64 2.11
CA GLU A 171 1.78 5.80 1.30
C GLU A 171 0.42 6.48 1.12
N ILE A 172 -0.05 6.54 -0.14
CA ILE A 172 -1.32 7.20 -0.49
C ILE A 172 -2.30 6.22 -1.11
N CYS A 173 -1.86 5.39 -2.06
CA CYS A 173 -2.69 4.40 -2.74
C CYS A 173 -1.85 3.25 -3.28
N GLU A 174 -2.50 2.28 -3.91
CA GLU A 174 -1.87 1.16 -4.59
C GLU A 174 -1.95 1.33 -6.10
N ALA A 175 -1.01 0.71 -6.81
CA ALA A 175 -1.06 0.52 -8.25
C ALA A 175 -0.81 -0.94 -8.61
N ARG A 176 -1.45 -1.39 -9.68
CA ARG A 176 -1.19 -2.69 -10.29
C ARG A 176 -0.23 -2.53 -11.46
N VAL A 177 0.66 -3.49 -11.57
CA VAL A 177 1.60 -3.61 -12.66
C VAL A 177 1.06 -4.64 -13.64
N LEU A 178 0.81 -4.23 -14.86
CA LEU A 178 0.22 -5.06 -15.92
C LEU A 178 1.27 -5.35 -16.99
N TYR A 179 1.37 -6.60 -17.40
CA TYR A 179 2.12 -7.01 -18.59
C TYR A 179 1.20 -7.79 -19.52
N ALA A 180 1.10 -7.37 -20.76
CA ALA A 180 0.18 -7.94 -21.75
C ALA A 180 -1.29 -8.02 -21.26
N GLY A 181 -1.70 -7.10 -20.38
CA GLY A 181 -3.05 -7.03 -19.80
C GLY A 181 -3.26 -7.88 -18.56
N GLU A 182 -2.30 -8.69 -18.15
CA GLU A 182 -2.35 -9.48 -16.92
C GLU A 182 -1.64 -8.77 -15.76
N GLU A 183 -2.24 -8.82 -14.56
CA GLU A 183 -1.64 -8.27 -13.34
C GLU A 183 -0.50 -9.16 -12.86
N ILE A 184 0.75 -8.64 -12.91
CA ILE A 184 1.95 -9.37 -12.49
C ILE A 184 2.43 -8.97 -11.11
N ALA A 185 2.07 -7.78 -10.62
CA ALA A 185 2.44 -7.30 -9.29
C ALA A 185 1.50 -6.18 -8.82
N ARG A 186 1.48 -5.93 -7.50
CA ARG A 186 0.93 -4.73 -6.87
C ARG A 186 2.01 -3.98 -6.13
N ILE A 187 1.98 -2.66 -6.23
CA ILE A 187 2.95 -1.76 -5.64
C ILE A 187 2.24 -0.64 -4.88
N LYS A 188 2.94 -0.08 -3.91
CA LYS A 188 2.46 1.10 -3.18
C LYS A 188 2.94 2.36 -3.85
N LEU A 189 2.05 3.32 -4.02
CA LEU A 189 2.39 4.66 -4.47
C LEU A 189 2.51 5.59 -3.27
N VAL A 190 3.59 6.33 -3.26
CA VAL A 190 3.96 7.25 -2.19
C VAL A 190 4.07 8.69 -2.69
N ALA A 191 3.92 9.63 -1.78
CA ALA A 191 4.11 11.04 -2.09
C ALA A 191 5.55 11.34 -2.48
N ASN A 192 5.77 12.07 -3.57
CA ASN A 192 7.10 12.41 -4.10
C ASN A 192 7.79 13.52 -3.30
N GLU A 193 7.03 14.37 -2.59
CA GLU A 193 7.56 15.54 -1.90
C GLU A 193 6.89 15.79 -0.54
N ASP A 194 7.55 16.61 0.29
CA ASP A 194 6.98 17.12 1.53
C ASP A 194 6.10 18.35 1.24
N VAL A 195 4.85 18.30 1.69
CA VAL A 195 3.94 19.44 1.61
C VAL A 195 3.44 19.83 3.00
N SER A 196 3.77 21.04 3.42
CA SER A 196 3.33 21.59 4.70
C SER A 196 1.88 22.09 4.62
N ARG A 197 1.17 21.98 5.74
CA ARG A 197 -0.19 22.50 5.87
C ARG A 197 -0.18 24.02 6.03
N ASN A 198 -1.10 24.67 5.35
CA ASN A 198 -1.35 26.08 5.57
C ASN A 198 -2.32 26.28 6.75
N VAL A 199 -1.88 27.04 7.76
CA VAL A 199 -2.63 27.27 9.00
C VAL A 199 -3.94 28.02 8.75
N LEU A 200 -3.95 29.00 7.83
CA LEU A 200 -5.15 29.79 7.54
C LEU A 200 -6.24 28.96 6.87
N LEU A 201 -5.86 28.13 5.88
CA LEU A 201 -6.79 27.21 5.21
C LEU A 201 -7.33 26.16 6.20
N PHE A 202 -6.47 25.68 7.09
CA PHE A 202 -6.86 24.71 8.10
C PHE A 202 -7.85 25.33 9.10
N LEU A 203 -7.59 26.52 9.62
CA LEU A 203 -8.53 27.23 10.49
C LEU A 203 -9.86 27.50 9.79
N GLY A 204 -9.81 27.94 8.53
CA GLY A 204 -11.02 28.11 7.71
C GLY A 204 -11.83 26.82 7.55
N ALA A 205 -11.17 25.70 7.32
CA ALA A 205 -11.80 24.39 7.22
C ALA A 205 -12.44 23.96 8.55
N ILE A 206 -11.75 24.19 9.69
CA ILE A 206 -12.32 23.94 11.02
C ILE A 206 -13.55 24.79 11.28
N ILE A 207 -13.47 26.10 11.02
CA ILE A 207 -14.60 27.02 11.20
C ILE A 207 -15.78 26.56 10.34
N LYS A 208 -15.56 26.25 9.07
CA LYS A 208 -16.60 25.76 8.17
C LYS A 208 -17.23 24.45 8.68
N LYS A 209 -16.41 23.48 9.12
CA LYS A 209 -16.89 22.22 9.68
C LYS A 209 -17.68 22.42 10.96
N THR A 210 -17.21 23.29 11.86
CA THR A 210 -17.87 23.61 13.12
C THR A 210 -19.20 24.34 12.87
N ALA A 211 -19.21 25.36 11.99
CA ALA A 211 -20.41 26.11 11.66
C ALA A 211 -21.48 25.28 10.95
N SER A 212 -21.06 24.25 10.19
CA SER A 212 -22.00 23.31 9.54
C SER A 212 -22.58 22.27 10.51
N SER A 213 -21.97 22.09 11.68
CA SER A 213 -22.41 21.12 12.70
C SER A 213 -23.80 21.45 13.24
N THR A 214 -24.67 20.45 13.36
CA THR A 214 -26.03 20.59 13.93
C THR A 214 -25.96 21.11 15.36
N VAL A 215 -25.00 20.67 16.16
CA VAL A 215 -24.80 21.13 17.55
C VAL A 215 -24.49 22.62 17.59
N PHE A 216 -23.57 23.10 16.70
CA PHE A 216 -23.26 24.53 16.63
C PHE A 216 -24.49 25.38 16.25
N LYS A 217 -25.29 24.93 15.28
CA LYS A 217 -26.53 25.61 14.86
C LYS A 217 -27.52 25.72 15.99
N ILE A 218 -27.67 24.66 16.79
CA ILE A 218 -28.55 24.66 17.96
C ILE A 218 -28.06 25.68 19.01
N ILE A 219 -26.75 25.63 19.36
CA ILE A 219 -26.18 26.57 20.34
C ILE A 219 -26.31 28.02 19.86
N ALA A 220 -25.98 28.25 18.56
CA ALA A 220 -26.11 29.59 17.96
C ALA A 220 -27.56 30.10 17.97
N SER A 221 -28.55 29.23 17.71
CA SER A 221 -29.97 29.58 17.79
C SER A 221 -30.42 29.93 19.22
N ILE A 222 -29.96 29.17 20.21
CA ILE A 222 -30.24 29.45 21.64
C ILE A 222 -29.61 30.80 22.04
N ALA A 223 -28.38 31.05 21.67
CA ALA A 223 -27.67 32.31 21.94
C ALA A 223 -28.38 33.50 21.28
N ALA A 224 -28.80 33.38 20.02
CA ALA A 224 -29.56 34.41 19.32
C ALA A 224 -30.88 34.69 20.02
N PHE A 225 -31.60 33.66 20.45
CA PHE A 225 -32.86 33.81 21.21
C PHE A 225 -32.66 34.57 22.54
N LEU A 226 -31.58 34.23 23.27
CA LEU A 226 -31.22 34.93 24.52
C LEU A 226 -30.88 36.40 24.29
N ILE A 227 -30.13 36.70 23.22
CA ILE A 227 -29.77 38.08 22.82
C ILE A 227 -31.04 38.88 22.49
N VAL A 228 -31.94 38.32 21.68
CA VAL A 228 -33.23 38.97 21.34
C VAL A 228 -34.06 39.20 22.59
N GLY A 229 -34.17 38.23 23.50
CA GLY A 229 -34.81 38.35 24.78
C GLY A 229 -34.21 39.47 25.65
N TYR A 230 -32.89 39.55 25.72
CA TYR A 230 -32.18 40.60 26.43
C TYR A 230 -32.47 41.99 25.86
N ILE A 231 -32.42 42.14 24.53
CA ILE A 231 -32.74 43.41 23.84
C ILE A 231 -34.20 43.81 24.13
N ALA A 232 -35.15 42.87 24.03
CA ALA A 232 -36.56 43.15 24.33
C ALA A 232 -36.76 43.64 25.77
N LEU A 233 -36.13 42.98 26.75
CA LEU A 233 -36.17 43.42 28.15
C LEU A 233 -35.56 44.80 28.33
N PHE A 234 -34.44 45.08 27.72
CA PHE A 234 -33.77 46.39 27.75
C PHE A 234 -34.67 47.49 27.17
N VAL A 235 -35.30 47.23 26.03
CA VAL A 235 -36.26 48.19 25.41
C VAL A 235 -37.46 48.44 26.30
N ILE A 236 -38.08 47.37 26.89
CA ILE A 236 -39.20 47.49 27.79
C ILE A 236 -38.82 48.30 29.03
N GLU A 237 -37.65 48.06 29.60
CA GLU A 237 -37.21 48.79 30.79
C GLU A 237 -36.92 50.28 30.46
N ASN A 238 -36.27 50.56 29.32
CA ASN A 238 -36.08 51.93 28.86
C ASN A 238 -37.41 52.65 28.54
N TYR A 239 -38.38 51.91 27.96
CA TYR A 239 -39.71 52.48 27.72
C TYR A 239 -40.41 52.80 29.05
N LYS A 240 -40.38 51.92 30.06
CA LYS A 240 -40.87 52.15 31.38
C LYS A 240 -40.23 53.32 32.12
N ARG A 241 -38.89 53.45 31.94
CA ARG A 241 -38.11 54.59 32.50
C ARG A 241 -38.52 55.94 31.84
N ARG A 242 -38.76 55.94 30.50
CA ARG A 242 -39.24 57.13 29.76
C ARG A 242 -40.66 57.51 30.21
N GLN A 243 -41.59 56.59 30.41
CA GLN A 243 -42.96 56.86 30.94
C GLN A 243 -42.87 57.42 32.34
N ARG A 244 -42.06 56.86 33.20
CA ARG A 244 -41.90 57.35 34.61
C ARG A 244 -41.35 58.81 34.62
N ARG A 245 -40.45 59.14 33.70
CA ARG A 245 -39.94 60.54 33.54
C ARG A 245 -41.01 61.47 33.05
N LYS A 246 -41.89 61.09 32.12
CA LYS A 246 -43.04 61.88 31.69
C LYS A 246 -44.03 62.09 32.76
N LEU A 247 -44.38 61.08 33.59
CA LEU A 247 -45.28 61.21 34.73
C LEU A 247 -44.71 62.12 35.82
N LYS A 248 -43.39 62.12 36.10
CA LYS A 248 -42.76 63.08 37.04
C LYS A 248 -42.77 64.50 36.51
N LEU A 249 -42.80 64.74 35.23
CA LEU A 249 -42.89 66.10 34.59
C LEU A 249 -44.34 66.66 34.66
N VAL A 250 -45.34 65.79 34.61
CA VAL A 250 -46.77 66.19 34.66
C VAL A 250 -47.25 66.39 36.12
N ASN A 251 -46.65 65.81 37.15
CA ASN A 251 -47.05 65.94 38.53
C ASN A 251 -45.83 66.12 39.46
N PRO A 252 -45.27 67.35 39.59
CA PRO A 252 -44.06 67.62 40.37
C PRO A 252 -44.20 67.45 41.92
N GLY A 253 -45.39 67.11 42.47
CA GLY A 253 -45.67 67.08 43.90
C GLY A 253 -45.71 65.70 44.56
N VAL A 254 -45.51 64.61 43.85
CA VAL A 254 -45.55 63.29 44.48
C VAL A 254 -44.12 62.92 44.98
N LYS A 255 -43.94 63.01 46.30
CA LYS A 255 -42.76 62.63 47.03
C LYS A 255 -42.58 61.10 46.95
N ASP A 256 -41.30 60.64 46.73
CA ASP A 256 -40.89 59.25 46.58
C ASP A 256 -41.21 58.29 47.76
N ASN A 257 -41.90 58.75 48.79
CA ASN A 257 -42.19 57.98 50.03
C ASN A 257 -43.26 56.90 49.88
N GLU A 258 -44.13 56.98 48.87
CA GLU A 258 -45.28 56.03 48.77
C GLU A 258 -44.89 54.72 47.97
N TYR A 259 -43.76 54.72 47.30
CA TYR A 259 -43.35 53.58 46.46
C TYR A 259 -42.48 52.57 47.19
N THR A 260 -41.85 52.98 48.29
CA THR A 260 -41.07 52.09 49.17
C THR A 260 -41.92 51.27 50.11
N ASP A 261 -43.07 51.75 50.50
CA ASP A 261 -44.01 51.05 51.44
C ASP A 261 -44.77 49.91 50.77
N LYS A 262 -45.16 50.02 49.49
CA LYS A 262 -45.80 48.90 48.73
C LYS A 262 -44.91 47.72 48.46
N LYS A 263 -43.57 47.90 48.43
CA LYS A 263 -42.60 46.80 48.25
C LYS A 263 -42.33 46.04 49.58
N ARG A 264 -42.49 46.70 50.68
CA ARG A 264 -42.33 46.07 52.02
C ARG A 264 -43.55 45.22 52.44
N LYS A 265 -44.79 45.56 51.99
CA LYS A 265 -46.01 44.78 52.28
C LYS A 265 -46.23 43.55 51.37
N LYS A 266 -45.39 43.32 50.32
CA LYS A 266 -45.42 42.11 49.46
C LYS A 266 -44.34 41.08 49.81
N LYS A 267 -43.56 41.30 50.89
CA LYS A 267 -42.52 40.38 51.38
C LYS A 267 -42.75 39.94 52.84
N LYS A 268 -44.03 39.97 53.28
CA LYS A 268 -44.50 39.22 54.47
C LYS A 268 -45.46 38.13 54.05
#